data_625af96b19b1e5be1183fa5ab73e5306
#
_entry.id   625af96b19b1e5be1183fa5ab73e5306
#
_cell.length_a   1.000
_cell.length_b   1.000
_cell.length_c   1.000
_cell.angle_alpha   90.00
_cell.angle_beta   90.00
_cell.angle_gamma   90.00
#
_symmetry.space_group_name_H-M   'P 1'
#
loop_
_entity.id
_entity.type
_entity.pdbx_description
1 polymer ?
#
loop_
_entity_poly.entity_id
_entity_poly.type
_entity_poly.pdbx_seq_one_letter_code
_entity_poly.pdbx_strand_id
1 'polypeptide(L)'
;MQVRKQQLELDMEQQTGQIRKGVRLGCILSPCLFNLYAEYIMRNAGLDEAHIRIKIARRNSNNLRYADDTILMAESEEKLNSLLMKVKKESEKVGLKLNIQETKIMASGPITSWQIDGERVEIVSDFLFWGSKIIADGDCSHEFKRRLLLGRKVMTNLDSILKSRDITLTTKVCLVKAMVFPVVMYGCESWTIKKAEHRKIDAFELWCWRRLLRVPWTARRSNQSILKEISPECSLEGLMLKLKLQSFGHLM
;
A
#
# COMPACT_ATOMS: atom_id res chain seq x y z
N MET A 1 -17.55 -0.94 -2.58
CA MET A 1 -17.56 0.47 -2.21
C MET A 1 -16.61 0.70 -1.05
N GLN A 2 -15.71 1.66 -1.12
CA GLN A 2 -14.65 1.87 -0.12
C GLN A 2 -14.61 3.34 0.29
N VAL A 3 -14.50 3.61 1.59
CA VAL A 3 -14.24 4.95 2.16
C VAL A 3 -12.82 4.97 2.69
N ARG A 4 -12.05 5.97 2.29
CA ARG A 4 -10.67 6.15 2.71
C ARG A 4 -10.51 7.34 3.66
N LYS A 5 -9.59 7.17 4.58
CA LYS A 5 -8.94 8.11 5.49
C LYS A 5 -9.82 8.70 6.59
N GLN A 6 -9.73 8.06 7.73
CA GLN A 6 -10.07 8.66 8.99
C GLN A 6 -8.76 9.15 9.61
N GLN A 7 -8.41 10.41 9.40
CA GLN A 7 -7.37 11.06 10.19
C GLN A 7 -8.01 11.45 11.51
N LEU A 8 -7.62 10.76 12.55
CA LEU A 8 -8.08 11.02 13.90
C LEU A 8 -7.17 12.12 14.47
N GLU A 9 -7.55 13.39 14.29
CA GLU A 9 -6.91 14.50 14.96
C GLU A 9 -7.24 14.44 16.46
N LEU A 10 -6.21 14.17 17.24
CA LEU A 10 -6.23 14.47 18.67
C LEU A 10 -6.12 15.98 18.81
N ASP A 11 -7.22 16.64 19.23
CA ASP A 11 -7.19 18.05 19.66
C ASP A 11 -6.21 18.20 20.82
N MET A 12 -4.96 18.53 20.49
CA MET A 12 -3.93 18.88 21.44
C MET A 12 -4.02 20.39 21.71
N GLU A 13 -4.91 20.80 22.59
CA GLU A 13 -4.73 22.10 23.24
C GLU A 13 -3.39 22.09 23.98
N GLN A 14 -2.45 22.89 23.48
CA GLN A 14 -1.20 23.21 24.17
C GLN A 14 -1.52 23.99 25.45
N GLN A 15 -1.85 23.30 26.51
CA GLN A 15 -1.84 23.84 27.85
C GLN A 15 -0.73 23.18 28.66
N THR A 16 0.25 23.99 29.02
CA THR A 16 1.29 23.70 29.99
C THR A 16 0.68 23.19 31.29
N GLY A 17 0.90 21.92 31.63
CA GLY A 17 0.88 21.54 33.02
C GLY A 17 0.08 20.33 33.49
N GLN A 18 -0.97 19.85 32.81
CA GLN A 18 -1.64 18.62 33.23
C GLN A 18 -2.27 17.89 32.04
N ILE A 19 -1.69 16.76 31.63
CA ILE A 19 -2.29 15.85 30.66
C ILE A 19 -3.47 15.17 31.36
N ARG A 20 -4.69 15.65 31.14
CA ARG A 20 -5.91 15.04 31.66
C ARG A 20 -6.46 13.94 30.77
N LYS A 21 -6.16 13.97 29.46
CA LYS A 21 -6.56 12.94 28.45
C LYS A 21 -5.52 12.89 27.34
N GLY A 22 -5.35 11.71 26.72
CA GLY A 22 -4.49 11.50 25.57
C GLY A 22 -3.19 10.75 25.89
N VAL A 23 -2.37 10.55 24.88
CA VAL A 23 -1.05 9.88 24.96
C VAL A 23 0.04 10.82 24.48
N ARG A 24 1.20 10.74 25.15
CA ARG A 24 2.34 11.59 24.81
C ARG A 24 2.90 11.19 23.44
N LEU A 25 3.14 12.16 22.56
CA LEU A 25 3.88 11.97 21.32
C LEU A 25 5.26 11.37 21.59
N GLY A 26 5.63 10.32 20.83
CA GLY A 26 6.89 9.60 20.97
C GLY A 26 6.93 8.58 22.12
N CYS A 27 5.85 8.37 22.86
CA CYS A 27 5.77 7.29 23.83
C CYS A 27 5.62 5.93 23.12
N ILE A 28 6.40 4.94 23.54
CA ILE A 28 6.38 3.57 22.98
C ILE A 28 4.99 2.92 23.11
N LEU A 29 4.21 3.27 24.13
CA LEU A 29 2.87 2.74 24.36
C LEU A 29 1.78 3.40 23.51
N SER A 30 2.03 4.58 22.93
CA SER A 30 1.01 5.34 22.18
C SER A 30 0.42 4.56 21.01
N PRO A 31 1.19 3.88 20.15
CA PRO A 31 0.62 3.08 19.07
C PRO A 31 -0.23 1.92 19.56
N CYS A 32 0.18 1.25 20.64
CA CYS A 32 -0.58 0.15 21.22
C CYS A 32 -1.91 0.62 21.80
N LEU A 33 -1.89 1.74 22.53
CA LEU A 33 -3.10 2.33 23.10
C LEU A 33 -4.04 2.82 22.00
N PHE A 34 -3.53 3.46 20.97
CA PHE A 34 -4.33 3.86 19.82
C PHE A 34 -5.01 2.66 19.15
N ASN A 35 -4.28 1.56 18.92
CA ASN A 35 -4.85 0.34 18.35
C ASN A 35 -5.96 -0.25 19.22
N LEU A 36 -5.82 -0.21 20.55
CA LEU A 36 -6.87 -0.63 21.48
C LEU A 36 -8.12 0.26 21.39
N TYR A 37 -7.93 1.58 21.26
CA TYR A 37 -9.04 2.52 21.02
C TYR A 37 -9.74 2.25 19.70
N ALA A 38 -9.00 2.09 18.64
CA ALA A 38 -9.54 1.78 17.32
C ALA A 38 -10.33 0.44 17.35
N GLU A 39 -9.81 -0.57 18.02
CA GLU A 39 -10.51 -1.85 18.19
C GLU A 39 -11.80 -1.70 19.00
N TYR A 40 -11.77 -0.95 20.09
CA TYR A 40 -12.96 -0.65 20.90
C TYR A 40 -14.06 0.03 20.08
N ILE A 41 -13.70 1.06 19.29
CA ILE A 41 -14.63 1.76 18.40
C ILE A 41 -15.29 0.80 17.42
N MET A 42 -14.48 -0.03 16.74
CA MET A 42 -14.97 -0.93 15.71
C MET A 42 -15.89 -2.03 16.27
N ARG A 43 -15.58 -2.57 17.45
CA ARG A 43 -16.46 -3.53 18.14
C ARG A 43 -17.79 -2.89 18.53
N ASN A 44 -17.77 -1.69 19.10
CA ASN A 44 -19.01 -1.00 19.51
C ASN A 44 -19.83 -0.49 18.33
N ALA A 45 -19.21 -0.21 17.19
CA ALA A 45 -19.90 0.11 15.95
C ALA A 45 -20.67 -1.10 15.36
N GLY A 46 -20.55 -2.29 15.98
CA GLY A 46 -21.23 -3.50 15.55
C GLY A 46 -20.78 -3.95 14.16
N LEU A 47 -19.49 -3.80 13.88
CA LEU A 47 -18.89 -4.28 12.63
C LEU A 47 -18.70 -5.81 12.65
N ASP A 48 -19.39 -6.50 13.57
CA ASP A 48 -19.31 -7.93 13.72
C ASP A 48 -19.84 -8.70 12.52
N GLU A 49 -19.26 -9.83 12.29
CA GLU A 49 -19.17 -10.64 11.07
C GLU A 49 -20.49 -11.14 10.47
N ALA A 50 -21.63 -11.01 11.16
CA ALA A 50 -22.87 -11.72 10.82
C ALA A 50 -23.54 -11.29 9.50
N HIS A 51 -23.21 -10.11 8.95
CA HIS A 51 -23.84 -9.56 7.74
C HIS A 51 -22.85 -9.17 6.64
N ILE A 52 -21.59 -9.58 6.77
CA ILE A 52 -20.52 -9.18 5.85
C ILE A 52 -20.36 -10.25 4.78
N ARG A 53 -20.54 -9.86 3.51
CA ARG A 53 -20.32 -10.75 2.35
C ARG A 53 -18.95 -10.61 1.71
N ILE A 54 -18.16 -9.61 2.12
CA ILE A 54 -16.82 -9.40 1.58
C ILE A 54 -15.85 -10.34 2.29
N LYS A 55 -15.34 -11.33 1.57
CA LYS A 55 -14.37 -12.30 2.09
C LYS A 55 -12.96 -11.91 1.71
N ILE A 56 -12.12 -11.70 2.71
CA ILE A 56 -10.67 -11.55 2.53
C ILE A 56 -10.02 -12.75 3.24
N ALA A 57 -9.30 -13.58 2.50
CA ALA A 57 -8.61 -14.74 3.04
C ALA A 57 -9.52 -15.65 3.91
N ARG A 58 -10.72 -15.97 3.43
CA ARG A 58 -11.76 -16.77 4.11
C ARG A 58 -12.39 -16.11 5.35
N ARG A 59 -11.95 -14.92 5.74
CA ARG A 59 -12.57 -14.14 6.83
C ARG A 59 -13.48 -13.08 6.23
N ASN A 60 -14.64 -12.91 6.84
CA ASN A 60 -15.53 -11.81 6.51
C ASN A 60 -14.90 -10.52 7.05
N SER A 61 -14.69 -9.52 6.21
CA SER A 61 -14.13 -8.24 6.62
C SER A 61 -14.82 -7.08 5.92
N ASN A 62 -15.20 -6.08 6.67
CA ASN A 62 -15.79 -4.83 6.16
C ASN A 62 -14.90 -3.62 6.45
N ASN A 63 -13.76 -3.84 7.07
CA ASN A 63 -12.80 -2.77 7.34
C ASN A 63 -11.37 -3.27 7.23
N LEU A 64 -10.47 -2.35 6.82
CA LEU A 64 -9.03 -2.50 6.89
C LEU A 64 -8.48 -1.29 7.63
N ARG A 65 -7.56 -1.51 8.55
CA ARG A 65 -7.00 -0.46 9.41
C ARG A 65 -5.50 -0.47 9.40
N TYR A 66 -4.93 0.72 9.35
CA TYR A 66 -3.51 0.93 9.54
C TYR A 66 -3.30 2.28 10.22
N ALA A 67 -2.89 2.26 11.48
CA ALA A 67 -2.83 3.45 12.34
C ALA A 67 -4.17 4.21 12.31
N ASP A 68 -4.17 5.46 11.90
CA ASP A 68 -5.33 6.33 11.73
C ASP A 68 -6.08 6.11 10.40
N ASP A 69 -5.43 5.49 9.41
CA ASP A 69 -6.08 5.18 8.14
C ASP A 69 -7.06 3.99 8.28
N THR A 70 -8.32 4.21 7.95
CA THR A 70 -9.36 3.17 7.95
C THR A 70 -10.06 3.10 6.60
N ILE A 71 -10.19 1.90 6.05
CA ILE A 71 -11.04 1.63 4.89
C ILE A 71 -12.28 0.90 5.38
N LEU A 72 -13.46 1.44 5.07
CA LEU A 72 -14.72 0.75 5.24
C LEU A 72 -15.20 0.22 3.90
N MET A 73 -15.73 -1.00 3.89
CA MET A 73 -16.18 -1.67 2.67
C MET A 73 -17.63 -2.15 2.83
N ALA A 74 -18.44 -1.91 1.82
CA ALA A 74 -19.83 -2.40 1.78
C ALA A 74 -20.26 -2.70 0.33
N GLU A 75 -21.30 -3.51 0.19
CA GLU A 75 -21.88 -3.88 -1.11
C GLU A 75 -22.78 -2.78 -1.70
N SER A 76 -23.34 -1.91 -0.87
CA SER A 76 -24.22 -0.81 -1.29
C SER A 76 -23.90 0.50 -0.58
N GLU A 77 -24.38 1.60 -1.15
CA GLU A 77 -24.24 2.95 -0.62
C GLU A 77 -24.85 3.08 0.76
N GLU A 78 -26.08 2.57 0.93
CA GLU A 78 -26.83 2.66 2.20
C GLU A 78 -26.10 1.91 3.31
N LYS A 79 -25.60 0.71 3.01
CA LYS A 79 -24.81 -0.07 3.98
C LYS A 79 -23.53 0.64 4.37
N LEU A 80 -22.82 1.24 3.39
CA LEU A 80 -21.60 1.98 3.67
C LEU A 80 -21.87 3.20 4.54
N ASN A 81 -22.94 3.95 4.23
CA ASN A 81 -23.33 5.11 5.02
C ASN A 81 -23.70 4.71 6.46
N SER A 82 -24.48 3.64 6.61
CA SER A 82 -24.81 3.09 7.93
C SER A 82 -23.57 2.72 8.74
N LEU A 83 -22.59 2.03 8.12
CA LEU A 83 -21.33 1.68 8.76
C LEU A 83 -20.54 2.91 9.17
N LEU A 84 -20.39 3.87 8.25
CA LEU A 84 -19.65 5.11 8.49
C LEU A 84 -20.24 5.91 9.66
N MET A 85 -21.58 6.07 9.68
CA MET A 85 -22.25 6.81 10.75
C MET A 85 -22.13 6.11 12.11
N LYS A 86 -22.14 4.77 12.15
CA LYS A 86 -21.88 4.02 13.39
C LYS A 86 -20.46 4.25 13.88
N VAL A 87 -19.44 4.09 13.00
CA VAL A 87 -18.04 4.33 13.35
C VAL A 87 -17.83 5.76 13.82
N LYS A 88 -18.40 6.75 13.12
CA LYS A 88 -18.33 8.16 13.49
C LYS A 88 -18.88 8.39 14.90
N LYS A 89 -20.09 7.90 15.18
CA LYS A 89 -20.75 8.02 16.50
C LYS A 89 -19.92 7.43 17.63
N GLU A 90 -19.34 6.23 17.41
CA GLU A 90 -18.50 5.59 18.43
C GLU A 90 -17.15 6.31 18.60
N SER A 91 -16.58 6.84 17.51
CA SER A 91 -15.34 7.65 17.55
C SER A 91 -15.56 8.95 18.35
N GLU A 92 -16.66 9.64 18.15
CA GLU A 92 -16.99 10.89 18.85
C GLU A 92 -17.14 10.68 20.37
N LYS A 93 -17.65 9.54 20.81
CA LYS A 93 -17.76 9.21 22.27
C LYS A 93 -16.41 9.16 22.96
N VAL A 94 -15.35 8.81 22.25
CA VAL A 94 -13.98 8.73 22.78
C VAL A 94 -13.14 9.96 22.43
N GLY A 95 -13.78 11.01 21.85
CA GLY A 95 -13.11 12.27 21.50
C GLY A 95 -12.35 12.26 20.18
N LEU A 96 -12.58 11.26 19.32
CA LEU A 96 -11.96 11.18 18.01
C LEU A 96 -12.95 11.66 16.92
N LYS A 97 -12.49 12.56 16.05
CA LYS A 97 -13.33 13.12 14.97
C LYS A 97 -12.94 12.57 13.62
N LEU A 98 -13.94 12.33 12.75
CA LEU A 98 -13.73 11.98 11.36
C LEU A 98 -13.25 13.21 10.58
N ASN A 99 -12.10 13.08 9.89
CA ASN A 99 -11.64 14.12 8.96
C ASN A 99 -12.39 13.97 7.62
N ILE A 100 -13.47 14.72 7.45
CA ILE A 100 -14.33 14.66 6.26
C ILE A 100 -13.56 15.12 5.01
N GLN A 101 -12.70 16.13 5.13
CA GLN A 101 -11.93 16.68 4.00
C GLN A 101 -10.94 15.68 3.41
N GLU A 102 -10.39 14.80 4.23
CA GLU A 102 -9.48 13.76 3.77
C GLU A 102 -10.19 12.42 3.47
N THR A 103 -11.46 12.31 3.86
CA THR A 103 -12.27 11.12 3.55
C THR A 103 -12.59 11.08 2.06
N LYS A 104 -12.41 9.91 1.44
CA LYS A 104 -12.66 9.68 0.02
C LYS A 104 -13.52 8.47 -0.18
N ILE A 105 -14.36 8.51 -1.20
CA ILE A 105 -15.21 7.40 -1.59
C ILE A 105 -14.80 6.87 -2.95
N MET A 106 -14.74 5.56 -3.05
CA MET A 106 -14.52 4.86 -4.31
C MET A 106 -15.59 3.77 -4.49
N ALA A 107 -16.13 3.67 -5.68
CA ALA A 107 -17.07 2.62 -6.04
C ALA A 107 -16.77 2.01 -7.40
N SER A 108 -17.19 0.78 -7.60
CA SER A 108 -17.14 0.10 -8.90
C SER A 108 -18.27 0.52 -9.85
N GLY A 109 -19.30 1.24 -9.36
CA GLY A 109 -20.42 1.75 -10.13
C GLY A 109 -20.52 3.27 -10.08
N PRO A 110 -21.40 3.87 -10.87
CA PRO A 110 -21.59 5.31 -10.90
C PRO A 110 -22.17 5.82 -9.57
N ILE A 111 -21.47 6.74 -8.94
CA ILE A 111 -21.97 7.53 -7.80
C ILE A 111 -21.94 8.99 -8.24
N THR A 112 -23.04 9.68 -8.03
CA THR A 112 -23.19 11.08 -8.44
C THR A 112 -22.75 12.06 -7.38
N SER A 113 -23.03 11.79 -6.12
CA SER A 113 -22.62 12.64 -4.99
C SER A 113 -22.67 11.87 -3.69
N TRP A 114 -21.82 12.25 -2.74
CA TRP A 114 -21.83 11.73 -1.37
C TRP A 114 -21.62 12.87 -0.38
N GLN A 115 -22.36 12.84 0.72
CA GLN A 115 -22.25 13.85 1.77
C GLN A 115 -22.18 13.20 3.15
N ILE A 116 -21.37 13.80 4.01
CA ILE A 116 -21.28 13.47 5.44
C ILE A 116 -21.54 14.77 6.19
N ASP A 117 -22.57 14.81 7.04
CA ASP A 117 -22.98 16.00 7.79
C ASP A 117 -23.20 17.27 6.93
N GLY A 118 -23.66 17.10 5.71
CA GLY A 118 -23.86 18.20 4.75
C GLY A 118 -22.61 18.64 4.00
N GLU A 119 -21.42 18.10 4.34
CA GLU A 119 -20.19 18.34 3.60
C GLU A 119 -20.03 17.32 2.48
N ARG A 120 -19.59 17.79 1.31
CA ARG A 120 -19.32 16.91 0.16
C ARG A 120 -18.02 16.13 0.37
N VAL A 121 -18.09 14.82 0.14
CA VAL A 121 -16.93 13.93 0.13
C VAL A 121 -16.43 13.73 -1.28
N GLU A 122 -15.12 13.74 -1.47
CA GLU A 122 -14.47 13.51 -2.76
C GLU A 122 -14.71 12.08 -3.25
N ILE A 123 -15.28 11.96 -4.45
CA ILE A 123 -15.42 10.68 -5.15
C ILE A 123 -14.21 10.48 -6.04
N VAL A 124 -13.51 9.36 -5.85
CA VAL A 124 -12.26 9.07 -6.55
C VAL A 124 -12.33 7.75 -7.31
N SER A 125 -11.66 7.68 -8.44
CA SER A 125 -11.49 6.45 -9.22
C SER A 125 -10.33 5.59 -8.70
N ASP A 126 -9.40 6.22 -7.98
CA ASP A 126 -8.25 5.56 -7.38
C ASP A 126 -7.77 6.28 -6.12
N PHE A 127 -7.05 5.57 -5.28
CA PHE A 127 -6.40 6.14 -4.10
C PHE A 127 -5.14 5.38 -3.71
N LEU A 128 -4.32 6.04 -2.89
CA LEU A 128 -3.16 5.40 -2.28
C LEU A 128 -3.52 4.89 -0.88
N PHE A 129 -3.37 3.60 -0.66
CA PHE A 129 -3.49 3.00 0.65
C PHE A 129 -2.20 2.25 0.97
N TRP A 130 -1.61 2.60 2.09
CA TRP A 130 -0.34 2.02 2.54
C TRP A 130 0.73 2.01 1.44
N GLY A 131 0.83 3.11 0.69
CA GLY A 131 1.79 3.26 -0.39
C GLY A 131 1.46 2.49 -1.67
N SER A 132 0.39 1.71 -1.74
CA SER A 132 -0.09 1.03 -2.96
C SER A 132 -1.27 1.77 -3.57
N LYS A 133 -1.27 1.91 -4.91
CA LYS A 133 -2.37 2.52 -5.64
C LYS A 133 -3.46 1.47 -5.90
N ILE A 134 -4.66 1.75 -5.38
CA ILE A 134 -5.85 0.93 -5.56
C ILE A 134 -6.79 1.65 -6.54
N ILE A 135 -7.35 0.91 -7.49
CA ILE A 135 -8.25 1.43 -8.53
C ILE A 135 -9.60 0.73 -8.42
N ALA A 136 -10.67 1.44 -8.75
CA ALA A 136 -12.05 0.96 -8.61
C ALA A 136 -12.36 -0.29 -9.44
N ASP A 137 -11.71 -0.47 -10.59
CA ASP A 137 -11.85 -1.64 -11.47
C ASP A 137 -11.01 -2.85 -11.03
N GLY A 138 -10.16 -2.70 -10.00
CA GLY A 138 -9.26 -3.74 -9.52
C GLY A 138 -8.07 -4.03 -10.43
N ASP A 139 -7.83 -3.24 -11.50
CA ASP A 139 -6.67 -3.43 -12.37
C ASP A 139 -5.38 -2.93 -11.71
N CYS A 140 -4.46 -3.83 -11.45
CA CYS A 140 -3.15 -3.51 -10.87
C CYS A 140 -2.13 -2.94 -11.88
N SER A 141 -2.47 -2.85 -13.17
CA SER A 141 -1.52 -2.41 -14.23
C SER A 141 -0.98 -1.00 -14.01
N HIS A 142 -1.77 -0.11 -13.41
CA HIS A 142 -1.33 1.24 -13.08
C HIS A 142 -0.32 1.26 -11.93
N GLU A 143 -0.60 0.52 -10.86
CA GLU A 143 0.34 0.37 -9.74
C GLU A 143 1.62 -0.31 -10.19
N PHE A 144 1.52 -1.36 -10.98
CA PHE A 144 2.66 -2.06 -11.57
C PHE A 144 3.57 -1.09 -12.37
N LYS A 145 3.01 -0.29 -13.27
CA LYS A 145 3.77 0.73 -14.02
C LYS A 145 4.43 1.75 -13.09
N ARG A 146 3.69 2.21 -12.08
CA ARG A 146 4.21 3.16 -11.07
C ARG A 146 5.41 2.58 -10.33
N ARG A 147 5.35 1.32 -9.92
CA ARG A 147 6.46 0.64 -9.22
C ARG A 147 7.69 0.48 -10.09
N LEU A 148 7.53 0.12 -11.35
CA LEU A 148 8.67 0.09 -12.29
C LEU A 148 9.33 1.48 -12.46
N LEU A 149 8.53 2.55 -12.51
CA LEU A 149 9.07 3.92 -12.56
C LEU A 149 9.82 4.30 -11.28
N LEU A 150 9.29 3.96 -10.12
CA LEU A 150 9.97 4.17 -8.84
C LEU A 150 11.28 3.38 -8.77
N GLY A 151 11.28 2.13 -9.18
CA GLY A 151 12.49 1.30 -9.26
C GLY A 151 13.55 1.92 -10.18
N ARG A 152 13.13 2.46 -11.34
CA ARG A 152 14.05 3.21 -12.24
C ARG A 152 14.64 4.44 -11.57
N LYS A 153 13.83 5.20 -10.81
CA LYS A 153 14.29 6.38 -10.07
C LYS A 153 15.35 5.98 -9.02
N VAL A 154 15.08 4.93 -8.23
CA VAL A 154 16.03 4.42 -7.25
C VAL A 154 17.32 3.95 -7.92
N MET A 155 17.24 3.18 -9.01
CA MET A 155 18.38 2.72 -9.77
C MET A 155 19.22 3.89 -10.31
N THR A 156 18.58 4.99 -10.71
CA THR A 156 19.27 6.21 -11.17
C THR A 156 19.97 6.93 -10.02
N ASN A 157 19.34 6.98 -8.84
CA ASN A 157 19.95 7.59 -7.65
C ASN A 157 21.20 6.82 -7.17
N LEU A 158 21.28 5.53 -7.47
CA LEU A 158 22.46 4.69 -7.17
C LEU A 158 23.61 4.83 -8.16
N ASP A 159 23.46 5.62 -9.21
CA ASP A 159 24.42 5.71 -10.33
C ASP A 159 25.86 6.03 -9.88
N SER A 160 26.03 6.94 -8.92
CA SER A 160 27.34 7.29 -8.38
C SER A 160 28.05 6.09 -7.74
N ILE A 161 27.31 5.31 -6.96
CA ILE A 161 27.81 4.09 -6.30
C ILE A 161 28.09 2.99 -7.33
N LEU A 162 27.14 2.79 -8.25
CA LEU A 162 27.28 1.76 -9.29
C LEU A 162 28.43 2.07 -10.27
N LYS A 163 28.80 3.35 -10.44
CA LYS A 163 29.93 3.78 -11.26
C LYS A 163 31.27 3.69 -10.56
N SER A 164 31.32 3.61 -9.22
CA SER A 164 32.60 3.46 -8.50
C SER A 164 33.36 2.20 -8.94
N ARG A 165 34.67 2.32 -9.06
CA ARG A 165 35.58 1.18 -9.37
C ARG A 165 35.97 0.40 -8.10
N ASP A 166 35.83 1.03 -6.93
CA ASP A 166 36.23 0.46 -5.64
C ASP A 166 35.25 -0.57 -5.11
N ILE A 167 34.04 -0.60 -5.69
CA ILE A 167 32.96 -1.50 -5.29
C ILE A 167 32.93 -2.70 -6.24
N THR A 168 32.98 -3.91 -5.66
CA THR A 168 32.94 -5.15 -6.43
C THR A 168 31.62 -5.36 -7.14
N LEU A 169 31.62 -6.14 -8.23
CA LEU A 169 30.43 -6.48 -8.98
C LEU A 169 29.38 -7.16 -8.08
N THR A 170 29.81 -8.10 -7.25
CA THR A 170 28.93 -8.83 -6.31
C THR A 170 28.22 -7.88 -5.36
N THR A 171 28.95 -6.92 -4.77
CA THR A 171 28.36 -5.91 -3.88
C THR A 171 27.34 -5.04 -4.60
N LYS A 172 27.64 -4.65 -5.85
CA LYS A 172 26.69 -3.87 -6.68
C LYS A 172 25.40 -4.66 -6.98
N VAL A 173 25.54 -5.96 -7.27
CA VAL A 173 24.37 -6.85 -7.47
C VAL A 173 23.54 -6.95 -6.20
N CYS A 174 24.18 -7.16 -5.05
CA CYS A 174 23.49 -7.17 -3.75
C CYS A 174 22.76 -5.85 -3.48
N LEU A 175 23.39 -4.71 -3.81
CA LEU A 175 22.79 -3.39 -3.63
C LEU A 175 21.52 -3.21 -4.47
N VAL A 176 21.56 -3.61 -5.75
CA VAL A 176 20.38 -3.56 -6.63
C VAL A 176 19.26 -4.46 -6.08
N LYS A 177 19.59 -5.69 -5.68
CA LYS A 177 18.63 -6.63 -5.07
C LYS A 177 18.03 -6.09 -3.77
N ALA A 178 18.80 -5.41 -2.94
CA ALA A 178 18.36 -4.91 -1.63
C ALA A 178 17.60 -3.59 -1.70
N MET A 179 17.91 -2.71 -2.66
CA MET A 179 17.34 -1.36 -2.70
C MET A 179 16.35 -1.12 -3.85
N VAL A 180 16.56 -1.75 -5.00
CA VAL A 180 15.73 -1.50 -6.19
C VAL A 180 14.58 -2.51 -6.25
N PHE A 181 14.85 -3.79 -6.09
CA PHE A 181 13.85 -4.85 -6.22
C PHE A 181 12.74 -4.74 -5.19
N PRO A 182 12.97 -4.46 -3.89
CA PRO A 182 11.89 -4.30 -2.92
C PRO A 182 10.94 -3.16 -3.25
N VAL A 183 11.42 -2.08 -3.85
CA VAL A 183 10.57 -0.96 -4.30
C VAL A 183 9.64 -1.39 -5.42
N VAL A 184 10.13 -2.22 -6.35
CA VAL A 184 9.33 -2.75 -7.46
C VAL A 184 8.33 -3.81 -6.99
N MET A 185 8.76 -4.69 -6.08
CA MET A 185 7.97 -5.82 -5.59
C MET A 185 6.94 -5.44 -4.51
N TYR A 186 6.99 -4.23 -3.98
CA TYR A 186 6.12 -3.82 -2.88
C TYR A 186 4.64 -3.95 -3.24
N GLY A 187 3.90 -4.77 -2.49
CA GLY A 187 2.48 -5.06 -2.70
C GLY A 187 2.19 -6.02 -3.86
N CYS A 188 3.23 -6.64 -4.46
CA CYS A 188 3.05 -7.54 -5.61
C CYS A 188 2.27 -8.82 -5.28
N GLU A 189 2.12 -9.16 -4.01
CA GLU A 189 1.33 -10.31 -3.53
C GLU A 189 -0.12 -10.23 -4.00
N SER A 190 -0.68 -9.02 -4.02
CA SER A 190 -2.06 -8.76 -4.43
C SER A 190 -2.25 -8.59 -5.94
N TRP A 191 -1.17 -8.52 -6.74
CA TRP A 191 -1.30 -8.22 -8.16
C TRP A 191 -1.67 -9.43 -9.01
N THR A 192 -2.61 -9.24 -9.92
CA THR A 192 -2.86 -10.19 -11.01
C THR A 192 -2.02 -9.79 -12.22
N ILE A 193 -0.84 -10.42 -12.38
CA ILE A 193 0.12 -10.08 -13.44
C ILE A 193 -0.35 -10.70 -14.76
N LYS A 194 -0.54 -9.86 -15.77
CA LYS A 194 -0.91 -10.27 -17.14
C LYS A 194 0.34 -10.70 -17.93
N LYS A 195 0.20 -11.55 -18.94
CA LYS A 195 1.34 -12.01 -19.79
C LYS A 195 2.18 -10.87 -20.37
N ALA A 196 1.57 -9.74 -20.72
CA ALA A 196 2.29 -8.58 -21.22
C ALA A 196 3.14 -7.89 -20.16
N GLU A 197 2.82 -8.06 -18.88
CA GLU A 197 3.53 -7.47 -17.76
C GLU A 197 4.77 -8.27 -17.37
N HIS A 198 4.73 -9.60 -17.53
CA HIS A 198 5.91 -10.45 -17.37
C HIS A 198 7.08 -9.97 -18.24
N ARG A 199 6.81 -9.64 -19.52
CA ARG A 199 7.83 -9.10 -20.43
C ARG A 199 8.39 -7.76 -19.96
N LYS A 200 7.59 -6.93 -19.28
CA LYS A 200 8.05 -5.65 -18.74
C LYS A 200 8.92 -5.84 -17.48
N ILE A 201 8.63 -6.87 -16.67
CA ILE A 201 9.46 -7.26 -15.52
C ILE A 201 10.84 -7.70 -16.01
N ASP A 202 10.89 -8.61 -16.98
CA ASP A 202 12.13 -9.09 -17.57
C ASP A 202 12.94 -7.95 -18.21
N ALA A 203 12.24 -7.07 -18.96
CA ALA A 203 12.89 -5.93 -19.59
C ALA A 203 13.44 -4.94 -18.55
N PHE A 204 12.74 -4.73 -17.43
CA PHE A 204 13.21 -3.90 -16.33
C PHE A 204 14.43 -4.51 -15.64
N GLU A 205 14.39 -5.81 -15.34
CA GLU A 205 15.50 -6.53 -14.72
C GLU A 205 16.76 -6.45 -15.60
N LEU A 206 16.62 -6.75 -16.90
CA LEU A 206 17.70 -6.63 -17.86
C LEU A 206 18.23 -5.20 -17.98
N TRP A 207 17.35 -4.19 -17.92
CA TRP A 207 17.77 -2.80 -17.91
C TRP A 207 18.61 -2.47 -16.67
N CYS A 208 18.25 -2.98 -15.48
CA CYS A 208 19.04 -2.82 -14.27
C CYS A 208 20.44 -3.43 -14.44
N TRP A 209 20.53 -4.66 -14.94
CA TRP A 209 21.80 -5.35 -15.12
C TRP A 209 22.69 -4.72 -16.19
N ARG A 210 22.12 -4.29 -17.33
CA ARG A 210 22.85 -3.54 -18.35
C ARG A 210 23.42 -2.23 -17.81
N ARG A 211 22.62 -1.49 -17.02
CA ARG A 211 23.06 -0.25 -16.39
C ARG A 211 24.19 -0.49 -15.39
N LEU A 212 24.09 -1.53 -14.57
CA LEU A 212 25.11 -1.94 -13.61
C LEU A 212 26.42 -2.32 -14.32
N LEU A 213 26.35 -3.10 -15.40
CA LEU A 213 27.52 -3.51 -16.22
C LEU A 213 28.00 -2.42 -17.18
N ARG A 214 27.33 -1.27 -17.26
CA ARG A 214 27.61 -0.19 -18.21
C ARG A 214 27.57 -0.62 -19.68
N VAL A 215 26.70 -1.56 -20.01
CA VAL A 215 26.50 -2.05 -21.36
C VAL A 215 25.40 -1.21 -22.03
N PRO A 216 25.72 -0.34 -22.99
CA PRO A 216 24.72 0.47 -23.67
C PRO A 216 23.78 -0.43 -24.47
N TRP A 217 22.57 0.06 -24.70
CA TRP A 217 21.55 -0.67 -25.48
C TRP A 217 22.05 -1.02 -26.90
N THR A 218 22.87 -0.14 -27.47
CA THR A 218 23.45 -0.30 -28.81
C THR A 218 24.55 -1.38 -28.89
N ALA A 219 25.07 -1.82 -27.75
CA ALA A 219 26.05 -2.89 -27.74
C ALA A 219 25.43 -4.22 -28.19
N ARG A 220 26.04 -4.91 -29.13
CA ARG A 220 25.62 -6.22 -29.65
C ARG A 220 25.83 -7.37 -28.66
N ARG A 221 25.53 -7.10 -27.37
CA ARG A 221 25.67 -8.09 -26.33
C ARG A 221 24.33 -8.73 -26.01
N SER A 222 24.26 -10.07 -26.06
CA SER A 222 22.99 -10.81 -25.84
C SER A 222 22.53 -10.71 -24.38
N ASN A 223 21.22 -10.81 -24.15
CA ASN A 223 20.63 -10.84 -22.82
C ASN A 223 21.15 -12.03 -22.00
N GLN A 224 21.33 -13.19 -22.62
CA GLN A 224 21.91 -14.37 -21.98
C GLN A 224 23.31 -14.13 -21.47
N SER A 225 24.15 -13.43 -22.24
CA SER A 225 25.50 -13.06 -21.82
C SER A 225 25.50 -12.13 -20.59
N ILE A 226 24.55 -11.18 -20.52
CA ILE A 226 24.37 -10.30 -19.36
C ILE A 226 23.95 -11.11 -18.13
N LEU A 227 22.95 -11.96 -18.26
CA LEU A 227 22.46 -12.79 -17.15
C LEU A 227 23.52 -13.79 -16.67
N LYS A 228 24.31 -14.36 -17.57
CA LYS A 228 25.42 -15.28 -17.21
C LYS A 228 26.50 -14.58 -16.39
N GLU A 229 26.82 -13.31 -16.70
CA GLU A 229 27.83 -12.55 -15.95
C GLU A 229 27.31 -12.14 -14.56
N ILE A 230 26.04 -11.73 -14.46
CA ILE A 230 25.42 -11.40 -13.17
C ILE A 230 25.16 -12.66 -12.35
N SER A 231 24.85 -13.78 -13.00
CA SER A 231 24.46 -15.07 -12.38
C SER A 231 23.45 -14.87 -11.23
N PRO A 232 22.28 -14.25 -11.50
CA PRO A 232 21.30 -14.05 -10.44
C PRO A 232 20.77 -15.41 -10.00
N GLU A 233 20.78 -15.67 -8.68
CA GLU A 233 20.21 -16.91 -8.10
C GLU A 233 18.72 -17.06 -8.43
N CYS A 234 18.02 -15.93 -8.51
CA CYS A 234 16.60 -15.88 -8.82
C CYS A 234 16.29 -14.61 -9.63
N SER A 235 15.44 -14.72 -10.63
CA SER A 235 14.93 -13.56 -11.38
C SER A 235 14.02 -12.69 -10.53
N LEU A 236 13.81 -11.44 -10.92
CA LEU A 236 12.86 -10.55 -10.27
C LEU A 236 11.43 -11.15 -10.26
N GLU A 237 11.02 -11.76 -11.37
CA GLU A 237 9.75 -12.47 -11.47
C GLU A 237 9.68 -13.64 -10.49
N GLY A 238 10.73 -14.44 -10.38
CA GLY A 238 10.83 -15.54 -9.42
C GLY A 238 10.72 -15.07 -7.96
N LEU A 239 11.32 -13.92 -7.62
CA LEU A 239 11.18 -13.30 -6.31
C LEU A 239 9.75 -12.85 -6.03
N MET A 240 9.08 -12.23 -7.01
CA MET A 240 7.66 -11.84 -6.89
C MET A 240 6.76 -13.06 -6.69
N LEU A 241 6.99 -14.15 -7.43
CA LEU A 241 6.25 -15.40 -7.25
C LEU A 241 6.46 -16.00 -5.86
N LYS A 242 7.70 -15.98 -5.38
CA LYS A 242 8.02 -16.45 -4.01
C LYS A 242 7.25 -15.67 -2.96
N LEU A 243 7.21 -14.33 -3.05
CA LEU A 243 6.44 -13.49 -2.12
C LEU A 243 4.94 -13.81 -2.16
N LYS A 244 4.38 -13.99 -3.35
CA LYS A 244 2.98 -14.43 -3.50
C LYS A 244 2.70 -15.76 -2.80
N LEU A 245 3.53 -16.76 -3.05
CA LEU A 245 3.36 -18.09 -2.44
C LEU A 245 3.49 -18.02 -0.92
N GLN A 246 4.41 -17.22 -0.39
CA GLN A 246 4.54 -17.00 1.05
C GLN A 246 3.29 -16.35 1.63
N SER A 247 2.76 -15.30 0.98
CA SER A 247 1.52 -14.65 1.41
C SER A 247 0.34 -15.61 1.40
N PHE A 248 0.17 -16.42 0.35
CA PHE A 248 -0.87 -17.45 0.30
C PHE A 248 -0.72 -18.51 1.39
N GLY A 249 0.50 -18.92 1.71
CA GLY A 249 0.76 -19.89 2.80
C GLY A 249 0.37 -19.35 4.18
N HIS A 250 0.45 -18.05 4.42
CA HIS A 250 -0.01 -17.40 5.66
C HIS A 250 -1.54 -17.21 5.71
N LEU A 251 -2.22 -17.24 4.57
CA LEU A 251 -3.66 -17.04 4.46
C LEU A 251 -4.46 -18.35 4.54
N MET A 252 -3.80 -19.50 4.38
CA MET A 252 -4.38 -20.85 4.49
C MET A 252 -4.26 -21.42 5.87
#